data_c6b467d7cab07ecfb26e2e92e49ca2b9
#
_entry.id   c6b467d7cab07ecfb26e2e92e49ca2b9
#
_cell.length_a   1.000
_cell.length_b   1.000
_cell.length_c   1.000
_cell.angle_alpha   90.00
_cell.angle_beta   90.00
_cell.angle_gamma   90.00
#
_symmetry.space_group_name_H-M   'P 1'
#
loop_
_entity.id
_entity.type
_entity.pdbx_description
1 polymer ?
#
loop_
_entity_poly.entity_id
_entity_poly.type
_entity_poly.pdbx_seq_one_letter_code
_entity_poly.pdbx_strand_id
1 'polypeptide(L)'
;MTILDQKVTAKSVLFLTLILMFSRTATAEVERGMETDVDEFMAYLMKNLDVVPGYSIAVVTPDSTVFAKGYGTTAEPGGQPMDANTQVYIASSTKSLTGLAVASLAEKGLIDLDIRIDKYVPELEGSNAGRVTLRQLLSHTHGLVEDALTWRTAYSGQYTADTLLTLVKDMPLSETPGEFNYTNTGYVIASLVLEEHFGKSWKDIVAEEVLMPAGMASTTAYVSALQDDYAQPHSWYGVKNNYPLSKQDSTMHAAGGHFSTANDMGQWLQAQLSDGKINGRQVYAPGLVNSTHTPNTALEAEFYTYRRHHYGIGWYQAEYNGHLMYHHFGSYSGYRSHVSFIPELKIGVAVLINDASRPGFNLPDLVANYIYDLAAGTELPEARPRAEIAEIAGMIKPMAGRTPPERPRAAPDNEVRYAGSYLNESFGTITFAMVEGELIATFGNLSSKTTYKEDGAIRMELSPYEGTLGTFTEREDGNVAGFQYRGAYYSRHLP
;
A
#
# COMPACT_ATOMS: atom_id res chain seq x y z
N MET A 1 11.29 49.65 49.37
CA MET A 1 10.74 48.73 48.36
C MET A 1 11.86 48.36 47.42
N THR A 2 12.54 47.55 47.56
CA THR A 2 13.15 46.32 48.07
C THR A 2 13.80 45.57 46.87
N ILE A 3 15.12 45.56 46.89
CA ILE A 3 16.03 44.91 45.97
C ILE A 3 16.08 43.40 46.31
N LEU A 4 14.99 42.67 46.14
CA LEU A 4 14.96 41.21 46.45
C LEU A 4 14.42 40.33 45.32
N ASP A 5 13.98 40.89 44.16
CA ASP A 5 13.30 40.08 43.11
C ASP A 5 14.15 39.66 41.91
N GLN A 6 15.42 40.04 41.80
CA GLN A 6 16.25 39.70 40.62
C GLN A 6 17.20 38.51 40.79
N LYS A 7 17.34 37.93 41.99
CA LYS A 7 18.26 36.78 42.20
C LYS A 7 17.62 35.40 42.08
N VAL A 8 16.28 35.31 42.03
CA VAL A 8 15.57 34.04 41.90
C VAL A 8 15.49 33.55 40.43
N THR A 9 15.49 34.49 39.48
CA THR A 9 15.31 34.19 38.05
C THR A 9 16.53 33.54 37.36
N ALA A 10 17.75 33.93 37.71
CA ALA A 10 18.96 33.42 37.06
C ALA A 10 19.31 31.96 37.44
N LYS A 11 19.11 31.60 38.73
CA LYS A 11 19.31 30.19 39.17
C LYS A 11 18.24 29.26 38.69
N SER A 12 16.99 29.70 38.58
CA SER A 12 15.88 28.90 38.05
C SER A 12 16.02 28.67 36.54
N VAL A 13 16.45 29.69 35.79
CA VAL A 13 16.72 29.56 34.35
C VAL A 13 17.91 28.64 34.08
N LEU A 14 19.00 28.76 34.87
CA LEU A 14 20.17 27.88 34.71
C LEU A 14 19.86 26.43 35.07
N PHE A 15 19.03 26.20 36.10
CA PHE A 15 18.61 24.84 36.51
C PHE A 15 17.66 24.22 35.48
N LEU A 16 16.73 25.01 34.93
CA LEU A 16 15.85 24.55 33.84
C LEU A 16 16.63 24.22 32.55
N THR A 17 17.62 25.05 32.21
CA THR A 17 18.50 24.84 31.04
C THR A 17 19.37 23.60 31.23
N LEU A 18 19.87 23.34 32.43
CA LEU A 18 20.63 22.14 32.76
C LEU A 18 19.77 20.87 32.67
N ILE A 19 18.54 20.88 33.23
CA ILE A 19 17.61 19.75 33.13
C ILE A 19 17.23 19.49 31.67
N LEU A 20 16.99 20.52 30.87
CA LEU A 20 16.71 20.39 29.43
C LEU A 20 17.92 19.87 28.63
N MET A 21 19.14 20.24 29.03
CA MET A 21 20.35 19.67 28.38
C MET A 21 20.57 18.21 28.77
N PHE A 22 20.39 17.83 30.04
CA PHE A 22 20.50 16.43 30.47
C PHE A 22 19.40 15.54 29.88
N SER A 23 18.16 16.02 29.76
CA SER A 23 17.11 15.26 29.11
C SER A 23 17.36 15.07 27.61
N ARG A 24 17.86 16.08 26.90
CA ARG A 24 18.21 15.97 25.47
C ARG A 24 19.40 15.03 25.22
N THR A 25 20.40 15.01 26.11
CA THR A 25 21.54 14.09 25.97
C THR A 25 21.14 12.64 26.23
N ALA A 26 20.27 12.38 27.22
CA ALA A 26 19.76 11.04 27.51
C ALA A 26 18.86 10.51 26.36
N THR A 27 17.99 11.36 25.81
CA THR A 27 17.14 11.01 24.66
C THR A 27 18.00 10.69 23.43
N ALA A 28 18.98 11.52 23.12
CA ALA A 28 19.89 11.30 21.97
C ALA A 28 20.80 10.07 22.13
N GLU A 29 21.05 9.61 23.37
CA GLU A 29 21.82 8.40 23.65
C GLU A 29 20.96 7.14 23.47
N VAL A 30 19.69 7.17 23.89
CA VAL A 30 18.68 6.13 23.64
C VAL A 30 18.38 6.00 22.14
N GLU A 31 18.21 7.12 21.44
CA GLU A 31 17.98 7.14 19.99
C GLU A 31 19.17 6.51 19.22
N ARG A 32 20.41 6.86 19.59
CA ARG A 32 21.62 6.25 18.97
C ARG A 32 21.78 4.78 19.31
N GLY A 33 21.38 4.33 20.50
CA GLY A 33 21.36 2.92 20.86
C GLY A 33 20.41 2.13 19.95
N MET A 34 19.18 2.60 19.80
CA MET A 34 18.17 1.95 18.94
C MET A 34 18.61 1.88 17.47
N GLU A 35 19.20 2.95 16.92
CA GLU A 35 19.73 2.94 15.56
C GLU A 35 20.79 1.86 15.36
N THR A 36 21.73 1.74 16.30
CA THR A 36 22.80 0.73 16.26
C THR A 36 22.22 -0.68 16.34
N ASP A 37 21.28 -0.93 17.24
CA ASP A 37 20.65 -2.24 17.40
C ASP A 37 19.89 -2.66 16.13
N VAL A 38 19.19 -1.70 15.48
CA VAL A 38 18.50 -1.96 14.21
C VAL A 38 19.48 -2.20 13.07
N ASP A 39 20.61 -1.45 12.99
CA ASP A 39 21.66 -1.70 11.99
C ASP A 39 22.25 -3.11 12.11
N GLU A 40 22.53 -3.56 13.33
CA GLU A 40 23.04 -4.92 13.60
C GLU A 40 22.00 -5.99 13.24
N PHE A 41 20.73 -5.75 13.59
CA PHE A 41 19.65 -6.66 13.24
C PHE A 41 19.42 -6.74 11.73
N MET A 42 19.41 -5.62 11.02
CA MET A 42 19.28 -5.59 9.56
C MET A 42 20.45 -6.29 8.86
N ALA A 43 21.67 -6.09 9.35
CA ALA A 43 22.84 -6.83 8.85
C ALA A 43 22.68 -8.34 9.05
N TYR A 44 22.17 -8.78 10.21
CA TYR A 44 21.86 -10.18 10.48
C TYR A 44 20.75 -10.71 9.55
N LEU A 45 19.63 -9.99 9.43
CA LEU A 45 18.49 -10.38 8.59
C LEU A 45 18.92 -10.57 7.14
N MET A 46 19.56 -9.57 6.54
CA MET A 46 19.96 -9.59 5.13
C MET A 46 21.03 -10.66 4.84
N LYS A 47 21.92 -10.92 5.80
CA LYS A 47 22.92 -12.01 5.67
C LYS A 47 22.29 -13.40 5.67
N ASN A 48 21.21 -13.61 6.43
CA ASN A 48 20.58 -14.92 6.60
C ASN A 48 19.38 -15.13 5.66
N LEU A 49 18.74 -14.04 5.20
CA LEU A 49 17.65 -14.05 4.24
C LEU A 49 17.95 -13.14 3.06
N ASP A 50 18.67 -13.67 2.08
CA ASP A 50 18.99 -12.98 0.83
C ASP A 50 17.83 -13.07 -0.18
N VAL A 51 16.64 -12.59 0.22
CA VAL A 51 15.40 -12.63 -0.57
C VAL A 51 14.93 -11.26 -1.02
N VAL A 52 15.05 -10.25 -0.17
CA VAL A 52 14.61 -8.87 -0.45
C VAL A 52 15.83 -8.06 -0.86
N PRO A 53 15.79 -7.39 -2.05
CA PRO A 53 16.91 -6.55 -2.49
C PRO A 53 17.17 -5.36 -1.58
N GLY A 54 16.10 -4.68 -1.14
CA GLY A 54 16.25 -3.47 -0.37
C GLY A 54 15.11 -3.16 0.60
N TYR A 55 15.47 -2.44 1.66
CA TYR A 55 14.59 -1.94 2.70
C TYR A 55 14.79 -0.44 2.86
N SER A 56 13.71 0.31 3.10
CA SER A 56 13.75 1.71 3.51
C SER A 56 12.93 1.84 4.79
N ILE A 57 13.57 2.28 5.89
CA ILE A 57 13.03 2.22 7.26
C ILE A 57 13.06 3.60 7.88
N ALA A 58 11.94 4.01 8.49
CA ALA A 58 11.87 5.16 9.38
C ALA A 58 11.37 4.76 10.75
N VAL A 59 12.00 5.31 11.79
CA VAL A 59 11.57 5.22 13.19
C VAL A 59 11.47 6.63 13.73
N VAL A 60 10.31 6.95 14.33
CA VAL A 60 10.02 8.30 14.80
C VAL A 60 9.43 8.28 16.20
N THR A 61 9.67 9.36 16.94
CA THR A 61 8.92 9.74 18.13
C THR A 61 7.96 10.90 17.78
N PRO A 62 7.07 11.33 18.71
CA PRO A 62 6.26 12.53 18.49
C PRO A 62 7.07 13.79 18.18
N ASP A 63 8.31 13.88 18.66
CA ASP A 63 9.11 15.08 18.64
C ASP A 63 10.25 15.06 17.60
N SER A 64 10.68 13.87 17.15
CA SER A 64 11.85 13.69 16.28
C SER A 64 11.77 12.44 15.40
N THR A 65 12.56 12.44 14.33
CA THR A 65 12.96 11.22 13.64
C THR A 65 14.15 10.61 14.39
N VAL A 66 13.96 9.38 14.92
CA VAL A 66 15.03 8.62 15.57
C VAL A 66 16.08 8.25 14.54
N PHE A 67 15.65 7.62 13.44
CA PHE A 67 16.44 7.46 12.23
C PHE A 67 15.55 7.23 11.02
N ALA A 68 16.11 7.49 9.83
CA ALA A 68 15.55 7.06 8.55
C ALA A 68 16.72 6.58 7.66
N LYS A 69 16.65 5.31 7.22
CA LYS A 69 17.75 4.65 6.49
C LYS A 69 17.26 3.72 5.40
N GLY A 70 18.11 3.53 4.38
CA GLY A 70 17.99 2.44 3.42
C GLY A 70 19.02 1.34 3.68
N TYR A 71 18.68 0.11 3.32
CA TYR A 71 19.54 -1.08 3.37
C TYR A 71 19.38 -1.84 2.06
N GLY A 72 20.49 -2.36 1.52
CA GLY A 72 20.47 -3.08 0.25
C GLY A 72 20.39 -2.16 -0.96
N THR A 73 19.67 -2.56 -2.01
CA THR A 73 19.70 -1.91 -3.32
C THR A 73 18.31 -1.67 -3.92
N THR A 74 18.22 -0.66 -4.79
CA THR A 74 16.97 -0.32 -5.52
C THR A 74 16.61 -1.35 -6.57
N ALA A 75 17.58 -2.12 -7.07
CA ALA A 75 17.37 -3.22 -8.01
C ALA A 75 18.47 -4.27 -7.86
N GLU A 76 18.19 -5.53 -8.22
CA GLU A 76 19.19 -6.57 -8.31
C GLU A 76 18.95 -7.46 -9.55
N PRO A 77 19.97 -7.56 -10.43
CA PRO A 77 21.28 -6.93 -10.36
C PRO A 77 21.26 -5.43 -10.75
N GLY A 78 22.24 -4.67 -10.28
CA GLY A 78 22.64 -3.38 -10.87
C GLY A 78 21.97 -2.12 -10.32
N GLY A 79 21.19 -2.22 -9.22
CA GLY A 79 20.59 -1.04 -8.57
C GLY A 79 21.59 -0.21 -7.78
N GLN A 80 21.16 1.01 -7.42
CA GLN A 80 21.87 1.88 -6.51
C GLN A 80 21.64 1.45 -5.06
N PRO A 81 22.50 1.80 -4.10
CA PRO A 81 22.19 1.63 -2.69
C PRO A 81 20.86 2.32 -2.34
N MET A 82 19.97 1.63 -1.62
CA MET A 82 18.77 2.27 -1.06
C MET A 82 19.16 3.23 0.07
N ASP A 83 18.46 4.35 0.15
CA ASP A 83 18.56 5.33 1.22
C ASP A 83 17.16 5.73 1.75
N ALA A 84 17.14 6.71 2.67
CA ALA A 84 15.90 7.21 3.25
C ALA A 84 15.03 8.01 2.27
N ASN A 85 15.55 8.40 1.11
CA ASN A 85 14.85 9.16 0.06
C ASN A 85 14.45 8.27 -1.12
N THR A 86 14.85 7.01 -1.14
CA THR A 86 14.47 6.07 -2.19
C THR A 86 12.95 5.90 -2.20
N GLN A 87 12.33 6.18 -3.34
CA GLN A 87 10.90 6.01 -3.54
C GLN A 87 10.54 4.52 -3.68
N VAL A 88 9.59 4.07 -2.86
CA VAL A 88 9.05 2.70 -2.85
C VAL A 88 7.54 2.78 -2.97
N TYR A 89 6.92 1.88 -3.75
CA TYR A 89 5.46 1.80 -3.84
C TYR A 89 4.85 1.32 -2.53
N ILE A 90 4.00 2.14 -1.90
CA ILE A 90 3.42 1.83 -0.59
C ILE A 90 2.07 1.12 -0.65
N ALA A 91 1.53 0.91 -1.84
CA ALA A 91 0.26 0.22 -2.07
C ALA A 91 -0.83 0.68 -1.08
N SER A 92 -1.52 -0.26 -0.41
CA SER A 92 -2.67 0.05 0.45
C SER A 92 -2.37 0.95 1.67
N SER A 93 -1.11 1.21 2.02
CA SER A 93 -0.78 2.26 3.01
C SER A 93 -1.22 3.66 2.52
N THR A 94 -1.44 3.84 1.21
CA THR A 94 -2.11 5.01 0.60
C THR A 94 -3.45 5.35 1.25
N LYS A 95 -4.21 4.34 1.73
CA LYS A 95 -5.54 4.56 2.30
C LYS A 95 -5.55 5.54 3.47
N SER A 96 -4.50 5.55 4.27
CA SER A 96 -4.38 6.50 5.38
C SER A 96 -4.23 7.94 4.89
N LEU A 97 -3.49 8.15 3.79
CA LEU A 97 -3.34 9.46 3.15
C LEU A 97 -4.67 9.94 2.54
N THR A 98 -5.30 9.09 1.73
CA THR A 98 -6.62 9.39 1.12
C THR A 98 -7.68 9.64 2.21
N GLY A 99 -7.68 8.83 3.27
CA GLY A 99 -8.62 8.98 4.39
C GLY A 99 -8.48 10.32 5.09
N LEU A 100 -7.24 10.78 5.36
CA LEU A 100 -7.01 12.08 5.97
C LEU A 100 -7.41 13.23 5.02
N ALA A 101 -7.17 13.11 3.70
CA ALA A 101 -7.60 14.12 2.75
C ALA A 101 -9.12 14.32 2.77
N VAL A 102 -9.88 13.22 2.76
CA VAL A 102 -11.36 13.28 2.85
C VAL A 102 -11.79 13.86 4.20
N ALA A 103 -11.15 13.45 5.30
CA ALA A 103 -11.44 13.99 6.63
C ALA A 103 -11.13 15.50 6.72
N SER A 104 -10.04 15.96 6.06
CA SER A 104 -9.67 17.39 5.99
C SER A 104 -10.73 18.22 5.26
N LEU A 105 -11.25 17.73 4.15
CA LEU A 105 -12.34 18.39 3.42
C LEU A 105 -13.62 18.45 4.26
N ALA A 106 -13.89 17.41 5.05
CA ALA A 106 -15.05 17.39 5.95
C ALA A 106 -14.88 18.35 7.13
N GLU A 107 -13.69 18.44 7.72
CA GLU A 107 -13.35 19.39 8.78
C GLU A 107 -13.51 20.85 8.31
N LYS A 108 -13.18 21.13 7.04
CA LYS A 108 -13.39 22.44 6.39
C LYS A 108 -14.87 22.71 6.03
N GLY A 109 -15.78 21.76 6.24
CA GLY A 109 -17.20 21.87 5.90
C GLY A 109 -17.47 21.85 4.38
N LEU A 110 -16.52 21.38 3.56
CA LEU A 110 -16.65 21.29 2.12
C LEU A 110 -17.40 20.03 1.67
N ILE A 111 -17.37 18.99 2.51
CA ILE A 111 -18.16 17.75 2.37
C ILE A 111 -18.64 17.30 3.74
N ASP A 112 -19.56 16.35 3.78
CA ASP A 112 -20.03 15.66 4.98
C ASP A 112 -19.88 14.17 4.78
N LEU A 113 -19.17 13.50 5.71
CA LEU A 113 -18.90 12.06 5.63
C LEU A 113 -20.15 11.20 5.77
N ASP A 114 -21.21 11.71 6.34
CA ASP A 114 -22.44 10.99 6.71
C ASP A 114 -23.61 11.25 5.75
N ILE A 115 -23.42 12.13 4.78
CA ILE A 115 -24.38 12.35 3.70
C ILE A 115 -24.17 11.30 2.60
N ARG A 116 -25.27 10.84 2.02
CA ARG A 116 -25.28 9.91 0.89
C ARG A 116 -24.53 10.50 -0.31
N ILE A 117 -23.74 9.65 -0.99
CA ILE A 117 -22.90 10.13 -2.10
C ILE A 117 -23.70 10.58 -3.33
N ASP A 118 -24.99 10.19 -3.49
CA ASP A 118 -25.87 10.73 -4.54
C ASP A 118 -26.15 12.25 -4.40
N LYS A 119 -25.80 12.86 -3.27
CA LYS A 119 -25.87 14.31 -3.10
C LYS A 119 -24.65 15.05 -3.66
N TYR A 120 -23.57 14.34 -3.88
CA TYR A 120 -22.33 14.83 -4.51
C TYR A 120 -22.27 14.44 -6.00
N VAL A 121 -22.82 13.27 -6.34
CA VAL A 121 -22.85 12.69 -7.70
C VAL A 121 -24.30 12.31 -8.04
N PRO A 122 -25.11 13.26 -8.59
CA PRO A 122 -26.55 13.05 -8.89
C PRO A 122 -26.80 11.87 -9.83
N GLU A 123 -25.84 11.52 -10.69
CA GLU A 123 -25.93 10.38 -11.61
C GLU A 123 -26.11 9.04 -10.90
N LEU A 124 -25.74 8.96 -9.61
CA LEU A 124 -25.89 7.78 -8.76
C LEU A 124 -27.27 7.71 -8.05
N GLU A 125 -28.17 8.70 -8.26
CA GLU A 125 -29.49 8.69 -7.63
C GLU A 125 -30.25 7.41 -8.01
N GLY A 126 -30.84 6.77 -6.99
CA GLY A 126 -31.59 5.52 -7.13
C GLY A 126 -30.75 4.23 -7.12
N SER A 127 -29.45 4.32 -7.34
CA SER A 127 -28.54 3.17 -7.28
C SER A 127 -28.24 2.72 -5.85
N ASN A 128 -27.71 1.50 -5.69
CA ASN A 128 -27.19 1.04 -4.41
C ASN A 128 -26.01 1.89 -3.92
N ALA A 129 -25.09 2.20 -4.83
CA ALA A 129 -23.92 3.01 -4.52
C ALA A 129 -24.31 4.44 -4.07
N GLY A 130 -25.32 5.05 -4.73
CA GLY A 130 -25.79 6.39 -4.35
C GLY A 130 -26.30 6.50 -2.92
N ARG A 131 -26.71 5.39 -2.31
CA ARG A 131 -27.25 5.35 -0.93
C ARG A 131 -26.19 5.27 0.17
N VAL A 132 -24.94 4.89 -0.16
CA VAL A 132 -23.85 4.81 0.83
C VAL A 132 -23.29 6.19 1.15
N THR A 133 -22.55 6.29 2.24
CA THR A 133 -21.87 7.51 2.68
C THR A 133 -20.36 7.40 2.48
N LEU A 134 -19.63 8.52 2.46
CA LEU A 134 -18.17 8.52 2.42
C LEU A 134 -17.58 7.78 3.61
N ARG A 135 -18.17 7.91 4.80
CA ARG A 135 -17.74 7.15 5.99
C ARG A 135 -17.82 5.65 5.75
N GLN A 136 -18.93 5.15 5.21
CA GLN A 136 -19.08 3.72 4.91
C GLN A 136 -18.06 3.24 3.87
N LEU A 137 -17.78 4.05 2.84
CA LEU A 137 -16.76 3.75 1.83
C LEU A 137 -15.38 3.61 2.45
N LEU A 138 -14.98 4.58 3.29
CA LEU A 138 -13.65 4.64 3.89
C LEU A 138 -13.45 3.68 5.06
N SER A 139 -14.52 3.21 5.70
CA SER A 139 -14.49 2.21 6.80
C SER A 139 -14.79 0.79 6.34
N HIS A 140 -14.91 0.55 5.03
CA HIS A 140 -15.17 -0.78 4.45
C HIS A 140 -16.49 -1.43 4.89
N THR A 141 -17.53 -0.61 5.12
CA THR A 141 -18.87 -1.09 5.54
C THR A 141 -19.96 -0.84 4.48
N HIS A 142 -19.56 -0.39 3.30
CA HIS A 142 -20.49 -0.02 2.22
C HIS A 142 -21.24 -1.21 1.59
N GLY A 143 -20.71 -2.42 1.67
CA GLY A 143 -21.33 -3.62 1.12
C GLY A 143 -21.42 -3.70 -0.41
N LEU A 144 -20.83 -2.76 -1.14
CA LEU A 144 -20.80 -2.81 -2.62
C LEU A 144 -19.77 -3.84 -3.08
N VAL A 145 -20.13 -4.63 -4.09
CA VAL A 145 -19.29 -5.74 -4.60
C VAL A 145 -19.03 -5.52 -6.09
N GLU A 146 -17.78 -5.27 -6.45
CA GLU A 146 -17.36 -5.15 -7.84
C GLU A 146 -15.83 -5.24 -7.99
N ASP A 147 -15.36 -6.24 -8.69
CA ASP A 147 -13.93 -6.44 -8.95
C ASP A 147 -13.45 -5.65 -10.19
N ALA A 148 -14.34 -5.36 -11.15
CA ALA A 148 -13.99 -4.70 -12.39
C ALA A 148 -13.53 -3.25 -12.18
N LEU A 149 -14.11 -2.54 -11.20
CA LEU A 149 -13.70 -1.19 -10.84
C LEU A 149 -12.22 -1.17 -10.42
N THR A 150 -11.85 -2.06 -9.49
CA THR A 150 -10.47 -2.20 -9.04
C THR A 150 -9.56 -2.67 -10.18
N TRP A 151 -10.02 -3.62 -11.01
CA TRP A 151 -9.24 -4.10 -12.14
C TRP A 151 -8.90 -2.98 -13.14
N ARG A 152 -9.90 -2.16 -13.49
CA ARG A 152 -9.69 -1.03 -14.40
C ARG A 152 -8.76 0.03 -13.81
N THR A 153 -8.97 0.42 -12.57
CA THR A 153 -8.26 1.55 -11.96
C THR A 153 -6.88 1.19 -11.39
N ALA A 154 -6.65 -0.08 -11.04
CA ALA A 154 -5.40 -0.52 -10.42
C ALA A 154 -4.49 -1.32 -11.37
N TYR A 155 -5.03 -1.88 -12.46
CA TYR A 155 -4.31 -2.82 -13.31
C TYR A 155 -4.37 -2.45 -14.80
N SER A 156 -5.53 -2.55 -15.46
CA SER A 156 -5.58 -2.41 -16.92
C SER A 156 -5.49 -0.96 -17.43
N GLY A 157 -5.96 0.00 -16.67
CA GLY A 157 -6.04 1.40 -17.09
C GLY A 157 -7.08 1.67 -18.18
N GLN A 158 -7.93 0.69 -18.51
CA GLN A 158 -8.97 0.83 -19.53
C GLN A 158 -10.25 1.43 -18.96
N TYR A 159 -10.30 2.74 -18.78
CA TYR A 159 -11.49 3.41 -18.29
C TYR A 159 -11.57 4.87 -18.71
N THR A 160 -12.80 5.39 -18.67
CA THR A 160 -13.16 6.81 -18.65
C THR A 160 -13.96 7.09 -17.38
N ALA A 161 -14.15 8.34 -17.01
CA ALA A 161 -15.02 8.70 -15.88
C ALA A 161 -16.44 8.10 -16.06
N ASP A 162 -17.04 8.23 -17.26
CA ASP A 162 -18.35 7.66 -17.57
C ASP A 162 -18.42 6.15 -17.40
N THR A 163 -17.34 5.44 -17.81
CA THR A 163 -17.25 3.98 -17.63
C THR A 163 -17.26 3.62 -16.14
N LEU A 164 -16.48 4.34 -15.33
CA LEU A 164 -16.42 4.09 -13.89
C LEU A 164 -17.73 4.42 -13.19
N LEU A 165 -18.38 5.53 -13.55
CA LEU A 165 -19.71 5.91 -13.01
C LEU A 165 -20.75 4.85 -13.35
N THR A 166 -20.76 4.33 -14.60
CA THR A 166 -21.65 3.24 -15.00
C THR A 166 -21.44 1.99 -14.15
N LEU A 167 -20.19 1.57 -13.96
CA LEU A 167 -19.86 0.43 -13.10
C LEU A 167 -20.34 0.65 -11.66
N VAL A 168 -20.09 1.84 -11.10
CA VAL A 168 -20.51 2.18 -9.73
C VAL A 168 -22.02 2.17 -9.60
N LYS A 169 -22.75 2.70 -10.59
CA LYS A 169 -24.23 2.76 -10.60
C LYS A 169 -24.86 1.37 -10.56
N ASP A 170 -24.28 0.41 -11.27
CA ASP A 170 -24.82 -0.94 -11.44
C ASP A 170 -24.33 -1.92 -10.35
N MET A 171 -23.54 -1.47 -9.37
CA MET A 171 -22.98 -2.34 -8.33
C MET A 171 -24.06 -3.03 -7.49
N PRO A 172 -23.98 -4.36 -7.34
CA PRO A 172 -24.80 -5.08 -6.40
C PRO A 172 -24.32 -4.86 -4.95
N LEU A 173 -25.20 -5.12 -4.00
CA LEU A 173 -24.84 -5.22 -2.59
C LEU A 173 -24.45 -6.67 -2.23
N SER A 174 -23.54 -6.81 -1.28
CA SER A 174 -23.24 -8.06 -0.61
C SER A 174 -24.44 -8.56 0.23
N GLU A 175 -24.34 -9.78 0.74
CA GLU A 175 -25.37 -10.33 1.64
C GLU A 175 -25.40 -9.61 3.00
N THR A 176 -24.29 -8.97 3.39
CA THR A 176 -24.12 -8.34 4.71
C THR A 176 -23.66 -6.86 4.58
N PRO A 177 -24.50 -5.96 4.01
CA PRO A 177 -24.18 -4.54 3.99
C PRO A 177 -24.07 -3.99 5.43
N GLY A 178 -23.06 -3.17 5.67
CA GLY A 178 -22.80 -2.61 7.01
C GLY A 178 -21.75 -3.40 7.83
N GLU A 179 -21.46 -4.64 7.47
CA GLU A 179 -20.37 -5.39 8.06
C GLU A 179 -19.03 -5.01 7.42
N PHE A 180 -17.94 -5.17 8.17
CA PHE A 180 -16.59 -4.93 7.68
C PHE A 180 -16.21 -5.92 6.59
N ASN A 181 -15.91 -5.41 5.40
CA ASN A 181 -15.36 -6.16 4.29
C ASN A 181 -14.30 -5.34 3.58
N TYR A 182 -13.01 -5.64 3.81
CA TYR A 182 -11.91 -4.89 3.24
C TYR A 182 -11.84 -5.04 1.72
N THR A 183 -12.04 -3.92 1.01
CA THR A 183 -11.93 -3.83 -0.45
C THR A 183 -11.25 -2.53 -0.90
N ASN A 184 -10.78 -2.48 -2.13
CA ASN A 184 -10.31 -1.23 -2.74
C ASN A 184 -11.48 -0.36 -3.23
N THR A 185 -12.63 -0.98 -3.50
CA THR A 185 -13.83 -0.39 -4.12
C THR A 185 -14.25 0.90 -3.42
N GLY A 186 -14.33 0.88 -2.07
CA GLY A 186 -14.78 2.05 -1.31
C GLY A 186 -13.89 3.28 -1.52
N TYR A 187 -12.59 3.14 -1.49
CA TYR A 187 -11.64 4.25 -1.71
C TYR A 187 -11.62 4.74 -3.15
N VAL A 188 -11.80 3.84 -4.12
CA VAL A 188 -11.93 4.22 -5.54
C VAL A 188 -13.23 5.01 -5.76
N ILE A 189 -14.36 4.58 -5.18
CA ILE A 189 -15.61 5.33 -5.27
C ILE A 189 -15.47 6.69 -4.57
N ALA A 190 -14.86 6.73 -3.39
CA ALA A 190 -14.62 8.00 -2.69
C ALA A 190 -13.82 8.98 -3.56
N SER A 191 -12.79 8.51 -4.27
CA SER A 191 -12.04 9.38 -5.19
C SER A 191 -12.87 9.89 -6.36
N LEU A 192 -13.75 9.05 -6.94
CA LEU A 192 -14.67 9.49 -7.98
C LEU A 192 -15.64 10.58 -7.47
N VAL A 193 -16.16 10.41 -6.25
CA VAL A 193 -17.03 11.42 -5.62
C VAL A 193 -16.29 12.75 -5.45
N LEU A 194 -15.01 12.71 -5.03
CA LEU A 194 -14.21 13.93 -4.91
C LEU A 194 -13.95 14.57 -6.28
N GLU A 195 -13.58 13.79 -7.28
CA GLU A 195 -13.29 14.29 -8.62
C GLU A 195 -14.52 14.93 -9.28
N GLU A 196 -15.69 14.28 -9.19
CA GLU A 196 -16.95 14.83 -9.70
C GLU A 196 -17.38 16.09 -8.94
N HIS A 197 -17.26 16.08 -7.62
CA HIS A 197 -17.71 17.20 -6.79
C HIS A 197 -16.81 18.44 -6.91
N PHE A 198 -15.48 18.25 -6.96
CA PHE A 198 -14.52 19.35 -6.97
C PHE A 198 -13.96 19.68 -8.35
N GLY A 199 -14.20 18.85 -9.37
CA GLY A 199 -13.62 19.02 -10.72
C GLY A 199 -12.10 18.93 -10.72
N LYS A 200 -11.49 18.18 -9.78
CA LYS A 200 -10.06 18.11 -9.53
C LYS A 200 -9.64 16.66 -9.28
N SER A 201 -8.48 16.27 -9.79
CA SER A 201 -7.95 14.92 -9.55
C SER A 201 -7.82 14.61 -8.06
N TRP A 202 -8.23 13.41 -7.64
CA TRP A 202 -8.03 12.93 -6.28
C TRP A 202 -6.55 12.99 -5.86
N LYS A 203 -5.61 12.82 -6.80
CA LYS A 203 -4.17 12.90 -6.57
C LYS A 203 -3.75 14.29 -6.11
N ASP A 204 -4.28 15.32 -6.79
CA ASP A 204 -4.00 16.71 -6.46
C ASP A 204 -4.69 17.10 -5.14
N ILE A 205 -5.88 16.58 -4.88
CA ILE A 205 -6.59 16.78 -3.61
C ILE A 205 -5.75 16.20 -2.45
N VAL A 206 -5.27 14.97 -2.56
CA VAL A 206 -4.40 14.36 -1.52
C VAL A 206 -3.09 15.14 -1.39
N ALA A 207 -2.49 15.58 -2.49
CA ALA A 207 -1.27 16.37 -2.46
C ALA A 207 -1.48 17.68 -1.68
N GLU A 208 -2.54 18.42 -1.94
CA GLU A 208 -2.84 19.70 -1.29
C GLU A 208 -3.28 19.56 0.16
N GLU A 209 -4.15 18.58 0.44
CA GLU A 209 -4.72 18.41 1.78
C GLU A 209 -3.76 17.71 2.75
N VAL A 210 -2.85 16.86 2.23
CA VAL A 210 -2.02 15.99 3.06
C VAL A 210 -0.53 16.17 2.80
N LEU A 211 -0.06 15.95 1.57
CA LEU A 211 1.39 15.85 1.33
C LEU A 211 2.12 17.18 1.49
N MET A 212 1.58 18.26 0.92
CA MET A 212 2.20 19.58 0.99
C MET A 212 2.24 20.14 2.42
N PRO A 213 1.17 20.09 3.23
CA PRO A 213 1.24 20.52 4.63
C PRO A 213 2.26 19.76 5.46
N ALA A 214 2.40 18.45 5.24
CA ALA A 214 3.36 17.60 5.93
C ALA A 214 4.80 17.76 5.40
N GLY A 215 5.02 18.40 4.26
CA GLY A 215 6.34 18.47 3.63
C GLY A 215 6.79 17.15 2.98
N MET A 216 5.87 16.26 2.64
CA MET A 216 6.12 14.94 2.01
C MET A 216 6.39 15.13 0.51
N ALA A 217 7.48 15.81 0.18
CA ALA A 217 7.78 16.27 -1.19
C ALA A 217 8.16 15.14 -2.16
N SER A 218 8.59 13.99 -1.65
CA SER A 218 8.98 12.82 -2.46
C SER A 218 7.85 11.79 -2.59
N THR A 219 6.71 12.03 -1.93
CA THR A 219 5.52 11.17 -2.04
C THR A 219 4.67 11.61 -3.23
N THR A 220 4.34 10.67 -4.12
CA THR A 220 3.60 10.98 -5.34
C THR A 220 2.64 9.86 -5.75
N ALA A 221 1.50 10.24 -6.34
CA ALA A 221 0.58 9.35 -7.04
C ALA A 221 0.76 9.40 -8.58
N TYR A 222 1.84 9.97 -9.05
CA TYR A 222 2.20 10.02 -10.48
C TYR A 222 3.47 9.21 -10.75
N VAL A 223 3.37 8.17 -11.57
CA VAL A 223 4.53 7.38 -12.03
C VAL A 223 5.48 8.24 -12.85
N SER A 224 4.92 9.17 -13.64
CA SER A 224 5.69 10.15 -14.43
C SER A 224 6.51 11.14 -13.59
N ALA A 225 6.28 11.21 -12.27
CA ALA A 225 7.03 12.06 -11.34
C ALA A 225 8.03 11.28 -10.47
N LEU A 226 8.23 9.99 -10.74
CA LEU A 226 9.23 9.19 -10.03
C LEU A 226 10.65 9.62 -10.38
N GLN A 227 11.54 9.50 -9.39
CA GLN A 227 12.98 9.65 -9.60
C GLN A 227 13.52 8.44 -10.40
N ASP A 228 14.61 8.61 -11.12
CA ASP A 228 15.18 7.55 -11.95
C ASP A 228 15.67 6.34 -11.13
N ASP A 229 15.99 6.54 -9.85
CA ASP A 229 16.53 5.56 -8.92
C ASP A 229 15.49 5.00 -7.92
N TYR A 230 14.19 5.11 -8.25
CA TYR A 230 13.16 4.48 -7.43
C TYR A 230 13.40 2.97 -7.28
N ALA A 231 12.93 2.38 -6.20
CA ALA A 231 13.07 0.96 -5.95
C ALA A 231 12.30 0.13 -7.00
N GLN A 232 13.02 -0.68 -7.79
CA GLN A 232 12.43 -1.56 -8.81
C GLN A 232 11.65 -2.71 -8.17
N PRO A 233 10.54 -3.17 -8.75
CA PRO A 233 9.78 -4.29 -8.21
C PRO A 233 10.52 -5.62 -8.37
N HIS A 234 10.52 -6.44 -7.32
CA HIS A 234 11.16 -7.75 -7.31
C HIS A 234 10.23 -8.87 -6.83
N SER A 235 10.60 -10.09 -7.23
CA SER A 235 10.08 -11.31 -6.65
C SER A 235 11.22 -12.32 -6.51
N TRP A 236 11.26 -13.02 -5.39
CA TRP A 236 12.21 -14.09 -5.16
C TRP A 236 11.60 -15.46 -5.52
N TYR A 237 12.28 -16.20 -6.37
CA TYR A 237 11.99 -17.59 -6.69
C TYR A 237 13.28 -18.40 -6.80
N GLY A 238 13.97 -18.56 -5.68
CA GLY A 238 15.31 -19.17 -5.63
C GLY A 238 16.45 -18.20 -5.98
N VAL A 239 16.18 -17.21 -6.79
CA VAL A 239 16.99 -16.01 -7.05
C VAL A 239 16.11 -14.77 -7.00
N LYS A 240 16.70 -13.61 -6.78
CA LYS A 240 16.01 -12.31 -6.89
C LYS A 240 15.81 -11.97 -8.37
N ASN A 241 14.59 -11.61 -8.73
CA ASN A 241 14.23 -11.23 -10.10
C ASN A 241 13.54 -9.88 -10.07
N ASN A 242 14.12 -8.87 -10.73
CA ASN A 242 13.45 -7.62 -11.01
C ASN A 242 12.60 -7.74 -12.28
N TYR A 243 11.60 -6.90 -12.41
CA TYR A 243 10.75 -6.80 -13.57
C TYR A 243 10.26 -5.37 -13.78
N PRO A 244 9.82 -5.02 -15.00
CA PRO A 244 9.33 -3.67 -15.25
C PRO A 244 8.16 -3.30 -14.36
N LEU A 245 8.12 -2.06 -13.90
CA LEU A 245 6.97 -1.53 -13.18
C LEU A 245 5.73 -1.60 -14.05
N SER A 246 4.71 -2.31 -13.58
CA SER A 246 3.43 -2.45 -14.31
C SER A 246 2.45 -1.30 -14.03
N LYS A 247 2.85 -0.29 -13.23
CA LYS A 247 2.05 0.90 -12.95
C LYS A 247 2.29 2.00 -13.97
N GLN A 248 1.24 2.75 -14.24
CA GLN A 248 1.24 3.99 -15.00
C GLN A 248 0.37 5.03 -14.27
N ASP A 249 0.42 6.28 -14.66
CA ASP A 249 -0.40 7.33 -14.03
C ASP A 249 -1.89 6.98 -14.00
N SER A 250 -2.40 6.33 -15.05
CA SER A 250 -3.79 5.86 -15.15
C SER A 250 -4.14 4.69 -14.23
N THR A 251 -3.14 3.98 -13.68
CA THR A 251 -3.38 2.85 -12.76
C THR A 251 -3.01 3.14 -11.31
N MET A 252 -2.68 4.40 -11.02
CA MET A 252 -2.53 4.89 -9.65
C MET A 252 -3.89 5.29 -9.10
N HIS A 253 -4.39 4.58 -8.10
CA HIS A 253 -5.74 4.70 -7.58
C HIS A 253 -5.75 5.05 -6.08
N ALA A 254 -6.80 5.69 -5.60
CA ALA A 254 -6.86 6.23 -4.24
C ALA A 254 -6.80 5.19 -3.11
N ALA A 255 -7.04 3.91 -3.42
CA ALA A 255 -6.91 2.82 -2.47
C ALA A 255 -5.47 2.28 -2.32
N GLY A 256 -4.53 2.68 -3.22
CA GLY A 256 -3.19 2.06 -3.21
C GLY A 256 -2.18 2.65 -4.18
N GLY A 257 -2.34 3.90 -4.59
CA GLY A 257 -1.60 4.47 -5.71
C GLY A 257 -0.54 5.53 -5.33
N HIS A 258 0.23 5.33 -4.26
CA HIS A 258 1.36 6.22 -3.95
C HIS A 258 2.70 5.47 -3.93
N PHE A 259 3.75 6.19 -4.36
CA PHE A 259 5.13 5.96 -3.98
C PHE A 259 5.48 6.91 -2.86
N SER A 260 6.31 6.48 -1.91
CA SER A 260 6.78 7.29 -0.80
C SER A 260 8.20 6.90 -0.39
N THR A 261 8.78 7.60 0.57
CA THR A 261 10.12 7.39 1.10
C THR A 261 10.08 7.17 2.61
N ALA A 262 11.15 6.63 3.21
CA ALA A 262 11.23 6.55 4.67
C ALA A 262 11.15 7.94 5.33
N ASN A 263 11.80 8.95 4.75
CA ASN A 263 11.74 10.31 5.29
C ASN A 263 10.32 10.86 5.29
N ASP A 264 9.58 10.75 4.20
CA ASP A 264 8.21 11.26 4.10
C ASP A 264 7.27 10.46 5.02
N MET A 265 7.40 9.13 5.07
CA MET A 265 6.61 8.29 5.98
C MET A 265 6.96 8.55 7.45
N GLY A 266 8.19 8.95 7.75
CA GLY A 266 8.57 9.43 9.08
C GLY A 266 7.81 10.70 9.47
N GLN A 267 7.73 11.69 8.59
CA GLN A 267 6.92 12.91 8.82
C GLN A 267 5.43 12.56 8.99
N TRP A 268 4.91 11.66 8.16
CA TRP A 268 3.55 11.15 8.27
C TRP A 268 3.27 10.55 9.65
N LEU A 269 4.15 9.69 10.15
CA LEU A 269 4.02 9.03 11.44
C LEU A 269 4.16 9.99 12.62
N GLN A 270 5.02 11.02 12.53
CA GLN A 270 5.06 12.09 13.54
C GLN A 270 3.70 12.79 13.65
N ALA A 271 3.08 13.14 12.52
CA ALA A 271 1.75 13.74 12.52
C ALA A 271 0.70 12.82 13.16
N GLN A 272 0.78 11.50 12.96
CA GLN A 272 -0.13 10.53 13.57
C GLN A 272 0.04 10.45 15.08
N LEU A 273 1.28 10.45 15.57
CA LEU A 273 1.61 10.38 17.00
C LEU A 273 1.31 11.67 17.76
N SER A 274 1.28 12.82 17.08
CA SER A 274 1.27 14.16 17.71
C SER A 274 0.03 14.98 17.34
N ASP A 275 -1.06 14.33 16.91
CA ASP A 275 -2.28 14.99 16.46
C ASP A 275 -2.01 16.15 15.48
N GLY A 276 -1.33 15.81 14.38
CA GLY A 276 -1.08 16.74 13.29
C GLY A 276 0.11 17.68 13.49
N LYS A 277 1.03 17.37 14.42
CA LYS A 277 2.30 18.10 14.53
C LYS A 277 3.44 17.35 13.87
N ILE A 278 4.36 18.10 13.25
CA ILE A 278 5.63 17.60 12.73
C ILE A 278 6.74 18.52 13.23
N ASN A 279 7.75 17.95 13.89
CA ASN A 279 8.83 18.72 14.53
C ASN A 279 8.31 19.89 15.41
N GLY A 280 7.26 19.59 16.18
CA GLY A 280 6.60 20.56 17.09
C GLY A 280 5.70 21.60 16.40
N ARG A 281 5.65 21.66 15.07
CA ARG A 281 4.81 22.59 14.31
C ARG A 281 3.48 21.92 13.94
N GLN A 282 2.34 22.57 14.26
CA GLN A 282 1.03 22.12 13.80
C GLN A 282 0.93 22.27 12.28
N VAL A 283 0.71 21.17 11.58
CA VAL A 283 0.57 21.13 10.11
C VAL A 283 -0.85 20.75 9.67
N TYR A 284 -1.58 20.01 10.50
CA TYR A 284 -3.00 19.71 10.33
C TYR A 284 -3.80 20.29 11.49
N ALA A 285 -5.09 20.57 11.28
CA ALA A 285 -5.96 21.07 12.33
C ALA A 285 -5.96 20.13 13.57
N PRO A 286 -5.95 20.68 14.80
CA PRO A 286 -6.03 19.84 16.00
C PRO A 286 -7.28 18.96 15.99
N GLY A 287 -7.14 17.69 16.33
CA GLY A 287 -8.21 16.70 16.33
C GLY A 287 -8.47 16.05 14.97
N LEU A 288 -8.00 16.64 13.85
CA LEU A 288 -8.24 16.11 12.52
C LEU A 288 -7.62 14.72 12.34
N VAL A 289 -6.34 14.57 12.71
CA VAL A 289 -5.64 13.28 12.60
C VAL A 289 -6.30 12.24 13.49
N ASN A 290 -6.58 12.58 14.73
CA ASN A 290 -7.24 11.69 15.70
C ASN A 290 -8.65 11.27 15.25
N SER A 291 -9.35 12.09 14.46
CA SER A 291 -10.65 11.72 13.90
C SER A 291 -10.59 10.51 12.98
N THR A 292 -9.47 10.31 12.27
CA THR A 292 -9.25 9.13 11.42
C THR A 292 -8.95 7.85 12.21
N HIS A 293 -8.47 8.00 13.44
CA HIS A 293 -8.20 6.89 14.35
C HIS A 293 -9.46 6.40 15.07
N THR A 294 -10.54 7.18 15.08
CA THR A 294 -11.79 6.79 15.75
C THR A 294 -12.34 5.49 15.15
N PRO A 295 -12.71 4.49 15.99
CA PRO A 295 -13.32 3.27 15.50
C PRO A 295 -14.62 3.55 14.73
N ASN A 296 -14.68 3.13 13.47
CA ASN A 296 -15.90 3.24 12.66
C ASN A 296 -16.62 1.90 12.53
N THR A 297 -15.88 0.80 12.61
CA THR A 297 -16.45 -0.54 12.57
C THR A 297 -15.61 -1.51 13.40
N ALA A 298 -16.27 -2.48 14.02
CA ALA A 298 -15.60 -3.57 14.70
C ALA A 298 -15.25 -4.69 13.70
N LEU A 299 -14.18 -5.40 13.98
CA LEU A 299 -13.78 -6.63 13.29
C LEU A 299 -13.02 -7.50 14.28
N GLU A 300 -12.94 -8.79 14.02
CA GLU A 300 -12.09 -9.72 14.75
C GLU A 300 -11.27 -10.49 13.72
N ALA A 301 -9.99 -10.18 13.64
CA ALA A 301 -9.09 -10.83 12.69
C ALA A 301 -7.65 -10.83 13.20
N GLU A 302 -6.93 -11.90 12.90
CA GLU A 302 -5.49 -11.94 13.10
C GLU A 302 -4.77 -11.60 11.80
N PHE A 303 -3.73 -10.80 11.91
CA PHE A 303 -2.83 -10.48 10.82
C PHE A 303 -1.40 -10.56 11.34
N TYR A 304 -0.68 -11.59 10.91
CA TYR A 304 0.66 -11.91 11.40
C TYR A 304 0.67 -12.08 12.93
N THR A 305 1.21 -11.14 13.70
CA THR A 305 1.25 -11.15 15.16
C THR A 305 0.26 -10.15 15.79
N TYR A 306 -0.57 -9.50 14.99
CA TYR A 306 -1.49 -8.45 15.42
C TYR A 306 -2.91 -8.98 15.53
N ARG A 307 -3.56 -8.71 16.65
CA ARG A 307 -4.98 -8.98 16.84
C ARG A 307 -5.78 -7.71 16.54
N ARG A 308 -6.46 -7.69 15.41
CA ARG A 308 -7.26 -6.56 14.93
C ARG A 308 -8.64 -6.56 15.55
N HIS A 309 -9.08 -5.39 16.03
CA HIS A 309 -10.39 -5.23 16.69
C HIS A 309 -11.29 -4.22 16.00
N HIS A 310 -10.71 -3.19 15.39
CA HIS A 310 -11.49 -2.12 14.75
C HIS A 310 -10.78 -1.62 13.49
N TYR A 311 -11.57 -0.92 12.66
CA TYR A 311 -11.08 -0.11 11.57
C TYR A 311 -11.63 1.32 11.68
N GLY A 312 -10.76 2.31 11.53
CA GLY A 312 -11.11 3.73 11.47
C GLY A 312 -11.26 4.20 10.01
N ILE A 313 -10.62 5.30 9.68
CA ILE A 313 -10.48 5.80 8.31
C ILE A 313 -9.00 5.64 7.90
N GLY A 314 -8.71 4.59 7.12
CA GLY A 314 -7.35 4.27 6.65
C GLY A 314 -6.44 3.60 7.69
N TRP A 315 -6.98 3.18 8.84
CA TRP A 315 -6.19 2.58 9.91
C TRP A 315 -6.91 1.39 10.55
N TYR A 316 -6.19 0.27 10.67
CA TYR A 316 -6.57 -0.81 11.59
C TYR A 316 -6.16 -0.42 13.01
N GLN A 317 -7.02 -0.75 13.97
CA GLN A 317 -6.69 -0.79 15.39
C GLN A 317 -6.47 -2.23 15.78
N ALA A 318 -5.31 -2.50 16.32
CA ALA A 318 -4.89 -3.84 16.70
C ALA A 318 -4.19 -3.83 18.06
N GLU A 319 -3.99 -5.01 18.62
CA GLU A 319 -3.14 -5.24 19.77
C GLU A 319 -1.83 -5.89 19.34
N TYR A 320 -0.71 -5.37 19.83
CA TYR A 320 0.62 -5.99 19.76
C TYR A 320 1.26 -5.99 21.15
N ASN A 321 1.53 -7.17 21.71
CA ASN A 321 2.13 -7.35 23.05
C ASN A 321 1.42 -6.55 24.16
N GLY A 322 0.08 -6.44 24.12
CA GLY A 322 -0.72 -5.70 25.09
C GLY A 322 -0.85 -4.21 24.82
N HIS A 323 -0.21 -3.66 23.80
CA HIS A 323 -0.29 -2.27 23.41
C HIS A 323 -1.28 -2.05 22.26
N LEU A 324 -2.05 -0.96 22.33
CA LEU A 324 -2.86 -0.52 21.19
C LEU A 324 -1.95 -0.01 20.06
N MET A 325 -2.04 -0.66 18.90
CA MET A 325 -1.34 -0.30 17.69
C MET A 325 -2.32 0.18 16.63
N TYR A 326 -1.99 1.26 15.96
CA TYR A 326 -2.58 1.64 14.69
C TYR A 326 -1.64 1.22 13.57
N HIS A 327 -2.17 0.48 12.57
CA HIS A 327 -1.33 0.04 11.47
C HIS A 327 -2.07 -0.03 10.14
N HIS A 328 -1.32 0.08 9.07
CA HIS A 328 -1.74 -0.31 7.73
C HIS A 328 -0.59 -1.01 7.02
N PHE A 329 -0.94 -1.97 6.18
CA PHE A 329 0.00 -2.67 5.31
C PHE A 329 -0.26 -2.29 3.86
N GLY A 330 0.75 -2.47 3.00
CA GLY A 330 0.60 -2.38 1.56
C GLY A 330 1.19 -3.60 0.87
N SER A 331 0.54 -4.06 -0.19
CA SER A 331 1.05 -5.14 -1.04
C SER A 331 0.63 -4.91 -2.48
N TYR A 332 1.60 -5.00 -3.36
CA TYR A 332 1.42 -5.05 -4.81
C TYR A 332 2.59 -5.84 -5.41
N SER A 333 2.45 -6.34 -6.65
CA SER A 333 3.54 -7.05 -7.32
C SER A 333 4.87 -6.33 -7.14
N GLY A 334 5.82 -6.97 -6.46
CA GLY A 334 7.16 -6.47 -6.20
C GLY A 334 7.34 -5.48 -5.05
N TYR A 335 6.30 -5.19 -4.26
CA TYR A 335 6.38 -4.24 -3.16
C TYR A 335 5.57 -4.67 -1.96
N ARG A 336 6.12 -4.41 -0.78
CA ARG A 336 5.42 -4.49 0.50
C ARG A 336 5.73 -3.27 1.36
N SER A 337 4.76 -2.85 2.14
CA SER A 337 4.93 -1.79 3.14
C SER A 337 4.24 -2.15 4.45
N HIS A 338 4.86 -1.74 5.54
CA HIS A 338 4.29 -1.68 6.88
C HIS A 338 4.38 -0.25 7.37
N VAL A 339 3.28 0.28 7.87
CA VAL A 339 3.21 1.62 8.48
C VAL A 339 2.38 1.52 9.73
N SER A 340 2.97 1.86 10.88
CA SER A 340 2.29 1.70 12.17
C SER A 340 2.82 2.67 13.23
N PHE A 341 2.06 2.83 14.31
CA PHE A 341 2.50 3.52 15.50
C PHE A 341 1.81 2.98 16.75
N ILE A 342 2.51 3.03 17.86
CA ILE A 342 2.01 2.65 19.19
C ILE A 342 2.07 3.90 20.07
N PRO A 343 0.93 4.57 20.35
CA PRO A 343 0.91 5.83 21.09
C PRO A 343 1.51 5.73 22.51
N GLU A 344 1.30 4.59 23.19
CA GLU A 344 1.82 4.35 24.55
C GLU A 344 3.36 4.31 24.57
N LEU A 345 3.96 3.67 23.59
CA LEU A 345 5.43 3.62 23.42
C LEU A 345 5.98 4.90 22.80
N LYS A 346 5.13 5.78 22.26
CA LYS A 346 5.50 6.99 21.53
C LYS A 346 6.42 6.70 20.35
N ILE A 347 6.22 5.60 19.66
CA ILE A 347 7.03 5.15 18.51
C ILE A 347 6.13 4.94 17.30
N GLY A 348 6.59 5.44 16.16
CA GLY A 348 6.05 5.13 14.84
C GLY A 348 7.13 4.48 13.98
N VAL A 349 6.72 3.49 13.19
CA VAL A 349 7.62 2.69 12.34
C VAL A 349 7.03 2.57 10.93
N ALA A 350 7.84 2.90 9.93
CA ALA A 350 7.57 2.57 8.54
C ALA A 350 8.68 1.66 8.01
N VAL A 351 8.30 0.57 7.35
CA VAL A 351 9.21 -0.34 6.68
C VAL A 351 8.69 -0.59 5.26
N LEU A 352 9.46 -0.16 4.28
CA LEU A 352 9.13 -0.26 2.86
C LEU A 352 10.14 -1.19 2.19
N ILE A 353 9.67 -2.15 1.40
CA ILE A 353 10.54 -3.09 0.69
C ILE A 353 10.14 -3.22 -0.78
N ASN A 354 11.11 -3.51 -1.63
CA ASN A 354 10.92 -3.79 -3.04
C ASN A 354 10.88 -5.29 -3.34
N ASP A 355 10.08 -6.01 -2.59
CA ASP A 355 9.76 -7.43 -2.81
C ASP A 355 8.34 -7.76 -2.35
N ALA A 356 7.65 -8.65 -3.05
CA ALA A 356 6.36 -9.19 -2.64
C ALA A 356 6.33 -10.71 -2.70
N SER A 357 7.47 -11.37 -2.73
CA SER A 357 7.57 -12.82 -2.72
C SER A 357 7.08 -13.42 -1.40
N ARG A 358 6.68 -14.69 -1.45
CA ARG A 358 6.19 -15.38 -0.25
C ARG A 358 7.18 -15.39 0.92
N PRO A 359 8.50 -15.61 0.73
CA PRO A 359 9.46 -15.54 1.82
C PRO A 359 9.65 -14.12 2.40
N GLY A 360 9.50 -13.09 1.57
CA GLY A 360 9.62 -11.68 1.97
C GLY A 360 8.36 -11.09 2.57
N PHE A 361 7.22 -11.81 2.50
CA PHE A 361 5.90 -11.25 2.72
C PHE A 361 5.70 -10.56 4.08
N ASN A 362 6.16 -11.18 5.18
CA ASN A 362 6.02 -10.64 6.53
C ASN A 362 7.28 -9.92 7.04
N LEU A 363 8.33 -9.77 6.23
CA LEU A 363 9.58 -9.16 6.71
C LEU A 363 9.43 -7.69 7.13
N PRO A 364 8.60 -6.84 6.47
CA PRO A 364 8.34 -5.50 7.00
C PRO A 364 7.71 -5.51 8.40
N ASP A 365 6.76 -6.41 8.64
CA ASP A 365 6.10 -6.57 9.94
C ASP A 365 7.06 -7.11 10.99
N LEU A 366 7.93 -8.06 10.63
CA LEU A 366 8.96 -8.63 11.49
C LEU A 366 9.96 -7.57 11.96
N VAL A 367 10.42 -6.70 11.06
CA VAL A 367 11.33 -5.60 11.38
C VAL A 367 10.65 -4.57 12.29
N ALA A 368 9.40 -4.20 11.99
CA ALA A 368 8.63 -3.28 12.82
C ALA A 368 8.43 -3.83 14.25
N ASN A 369 8.12 -5.13 14.36
CA ASN A 369 7.98 -5.80 15.66
C ASN A 369 9.27 -5.78 16.48
N TYR A 370 10.43 -6.02 15.84
CA TYR A 370 11.72 -5.91 16.52
C TYR A 370 11.96 -4.52 17.11
N ILE A 371 11.61 -3.47 16.34
CA ILE A 371 11.76 -2.08 16.77
C ILE A 371 10.81 -1.78 17.95
N TYR A 372 9.57 -2.28 17.93
CA TYR A 372 8.65 -2.13 19.05
C TYR A 372 9.10 -2.89 20.29
N ASP A 373 9.64 -4.09 20.13
CA ASP A 373 10.18 -4.89 21.25
C ASP A 373 11.39 -4.17 21.89
N LEU A 374 12.27 -3.52 21.09
CA LEU A 374 13.32 -2.63 21.59
C LEU A 374 12.76 -1.46 22.39
N ALA A 375 11.78 -0.75 21.82
CA ALA A 375 11.17 0.42 22.44
C ALA A 375 10.42 0.08 23.74
N ALA A 376 9.83 -1.11 23.84
CA ALA A 376 9.16 -1.62 25.02
C ALA A 376 10.14 -2.13 26.10
N GLY A 377 11.45 -2.21 25.81
CA GLY A 377 12.45 -2.77 26.72
C GLY A 377 12.28 -4.28 26.93
N THR A 378 11.81 -4.97 25.93
CA THR A 378 11.67 -6.45 25.96
C THR A 378 13.01 -7.11 26.24
N GLU A 379 13.05 -8.08 27.14
CA GLU A 379 14.25 -8.88 27.37
C GLU A 379 14.50 -9.78 26.14
N LEU A 380 15.67 -9.70 25.50
CA LEU A 380 16.03 -10.40 24.27
C LEU A 380 15.06 -10.13 23.09
N PRO A 381 14.93 -8.87 22.65
CA PRO A 381 13.96 -8.49 21.61
C PRO A 381 14.21 -9.21 20.27
N GLU A 382 15.46 -9.62 19.99
CA GLU A 382 15.86 -10.33 18.78
C GLU A 382 15.55 -11.84 18.80
N ALA A 383 15.17 -12.42 19.93
CA ALA A 383 15.02 -13.89 20.04
C ALA A 383 13.94 -14.44 19.09
N ARG A 384 12.75 -13.83 19.11
CA ARG A 384 11.65 -14.21 18.25
C ARG A 384 11.96 -13.96 16.76
N PRO A 385 12.35 -12.76 16.33
CA PRO A 385 12.65 -12.52 14.91
C PRO A 385 13.82 -13.34 14.37
N ARG A 386 14.86 -13.63 15.17
CA ARG A 386 15.96 -14.54 14.75
C ARG A 386 15.48 -15.98 14.55
N ALA A 387 14.57 -16.47 15.39
CA ALA A 387 13.98 -17.79 15.22
C ALA A 387 13.16 -17.88 13.93
N GLU A 388 12.33 -16.87 13.64
CA GLU A 388 11.54 -16.80 12.42
C GLU A 388 12.42 -16.67 11.16
N ILE A 389 13.47 -15.86 11.20
CA ILE A 389 14.47 -15.76 10.13
C ILE A 389 15.09 -17.14 9.86
N ALA A 390 15.45 -17.89 10.89
CA ALA A 390 16.04 -19.23 10.76
C ALA A 390 15.04 -20.23 10.14
N GLU A 391 13.78 -20.15 10.49
CA GLU A 391 12.71 -20.96 9.91
C GLU A 391 12.54 -20.66 8.41
N ILE A 392 12.40 -19.38 8.05
CA ILE A 392 12.29 -18.95 6.64
C ILE A 392 13.53 -19.40 5.86
N ALA A 393 14.72 -19.20 6.40
CA ALA A 393 15.99 -19.64 5.77
C ALA A 393 16.00 -21.15 5.53
N GLY A 394 15.51 -21.95 6.49
CA GLY A 394 15.33 -23.39 6.33
C GLY A 394 14.37 -23.76 5.20
N MET A 395 13.24 -23.06 5.09
CA MET A 395 12.24 -23.27 4.04
C MET A 395 12.72 -22.91 2.64
N ILE A 396 13.49 -21.82 2.50
CA ILE A 396 13.95 -21.35 1.18
C ILE A 396 15.24 -22.05 0.71
N LYS A 397 16.05 -22.61 1.61
CA LYS A 397 17.34 -23.25 1.30
C LYS A 397 17.26 -24.27 0.16
N PRO A 398 16.26 -25.16 0.06
CA PRO A 398 16.14 -26.10 -1.04
C PRO A 398 15.87 -25.44 -2.41
N MET A 399 15.41 -24.19 -2.42
CA MET A 399 15.08 -23.44 -3.61
C MET A 399 16.19 -22.49 -4.06
N ALA A 400 17.14 -22.17 -3.16
CA ALA A 400 18.20 -21.20 -3.41
C ALA A 400 19.01 -21.57 -4.67
N GLY A 401 19.22 -20.59 -5.55
CA GLY A 401 19.92 -20.75 -6.82
C GLY A 401 19.07 -21.42 -7.92
N ARG A 402 17.82 -21.79 -7.66
CA ARG A 402 16.93 -22.31 -8.70
C ARG A 402 16.30 -21.16 -9.46
N THR A 403 16.38 -21.17 -10.77
CA THR A 403 15.54 -20.31 -11.60
C THR A 403 14.14 -20.89 -11.72
N PRO A 404 13.10 -20.07 -11.94
CA PRO A 404 11.78 -20.57 -12.29
C PRO A 404 11.91 -21.54 -13.46
N PRO A 405 11.25 -22.72 -13.42
CA PRO A 405 11.31 -23.64 -14.54
C PRO A 405 10.77 -22.93 -15.78
N GLU A 406 11.51 -23.06 -16.89
CA GLU A 406 10.95 -22.70 -18.18
C GLU A 406 9.65 -23.49 -18.38
N ARG A 407 8.56 -22.80 -18.61
CA ARG A 407 7.28 -23.46 -18.89
C ARG A 407 7.23 -23.79 -20.37
N PRO A 408 7.15 -25.07 -20.76
CA PRO A 408 7.02 -25.41 -22.15
C PRO A 408 5.79 -24.72 -22.72
N ARG A 409 5.96 -24.12 -23.89
CA ARG A 409 4.88 -23.37 -24.54
C ARG A 409 3.90 -24.33 -25.25
N ALA A 410 3.90 -25.52 -25.28
CA ALA A 410 2.97 -26.53 -25.80
C ALA A 410 1.78 -25.95 -26.63
N ALA A 411 2.08 -24.99 -27.53
CA ALA A 411 1.06 -24.29 -28.32
C ALA A 411 0.46 -25.24 -29.35
N PRO A 412 -0.86 -25.19 -29.61
CA PRO A 412 -1.47 -25.94 -30.71
C PRO A 412 -1.05 -25.37 -32.06
N ASP A 413 -0.94 -26.24 -33.10
CA ASP A 413 -0.51 -25.86 -34.44
C ASP A 413 -1.30 -24.71 -35.07
N ASN A 414 -2.57 -24.54 -34.68
CA ASN A 414 -3.48 -23.50 -35.18
C ASN A 414 -3.74 -22.37 -34.19
N GLU A 415 -2.78 -22.07 -33.33
CA GLU A 415 -2.87 -21.03 -32.27
C GLU A 415 -3.31 -19.67 -32.82
N VAL A 416 -2.94 -19.32 -34.04
CA VAL A 416 -3.34 -18.07 -34.72
C VAL A 416 -4.85 -17.82 -34.69
N ARG A 417 -5.68 -18.86 -34.58
CA ARG A 417 -7.14 -18.75 -34.50
C ARG A 417 -7.63 -18.02 -33.27
N TYR A 418 -6.81 -17.98 -32.22
CA TYR A 418 -7.10 -17.26 -30.97
C TYR A 418 -6.80 -15.76 -31.04
N ALA A 419 -6.05 -15.32 -32.05
CA ALA A 419 -5.80 -13.90 -32.26
C ALA A 419 -7.11 -13.14 -32.49
N GLY A 420 -7.25 -11.98 -31.86
CA GLY A 420 -8.44 -11.15 -31.90
C GLY A 420 -8.69 -10.39 -30.60
N SER A 421 -9.77 -9.62 -30.56
CA SER A 421 -10.20 -8.85 -29.41
C SER A 421 -11.39 -9.52 -28.73
N TYR A 422 -11.36 -9.55 -27.40
CA TYR A 422 -12.37 -10.18 -26.56
C TYR A 422 -12.86 -9.18 -25.53
N LEU A 423 -14.13 -8.84 -25.59
CA LEU A 423 -14.75 -7.78 -24.78
C LEU A 423 -15.58 -8.36 -23.64
N ASN A 424 -15.39 -7.84 -22.45
CA ASN A 424 -16.32 -7.88 -21.35
C ASN A 424 -16.66 -6.42 -20.97
N GLU A 425 -17.93 -6.06 -20.90
CA GLU A 425 -18.34 -4.66 -20.68
C GLU A 425 -17.84 -4.14 -19.33
N SER A 426 -17.86 -4.95 -18.29
CA SER A 426 -17.38 -4.54 -16.96
C SER A 426 -15.85 -4.48 -16.89
N PHE A 427 -15.14 -5.54 -17.32
CA PHE A 427 -13.67 -5.63 -17.16
C PHE A 427 -12.85 -4.96 -18.26
N GLY A 428 -13.41 -4.79 -19.47
CA GLY A 428 -12.72 -4.22 -20.63
C GLY A 428 -12.32 -5.26 -21.66
N THR A 429 -11.31 -4.96 -22.49
CA THR A 429 -10.91 -5.74 -23.64
C THR A 429 -9.57 -6.44 -23.41
N ILE A 430 -9.53 -7.74 -23.64
CA ILE A 430 -8.30 -8.51 -23.77
C ILE A 430 -8.05 -8.72 -25.28
N THR A 431 -6.85 -8.40 -25.75
CA THR A 431 -6.45 -8.62 -27.14
C THR A 431 -5.35 -9.68 -27.18
N PHE A 432 -5.52 -10.66 -28.07
CA PHE A 432 -4.50 -11.65 -28.39
C PHE A 432 -3.92 -11.36 -29.76
N ALA A 433 -2.62 -11.29 -29.89
CA ALA A 433 -1.92 -11.04 -31.14
C ALA A 433 -0.72 -11.96 -31.29
N MET A 434 -0.43 -12.39 -32.53
CA MET A 434 0.81 -13.11 -32.84
C MET A 434 1.95 -12.11 -32.96
N VAL A 435 2.96 -12.23 -32.11
CA VAL A 435 4.18 -11.42 -32.12
C VAL A 435 5.37 -12.38 -32.13
N GLU A 436 6.22 -12.31 -33.18
CA GLU A 436 7.40 -13.18 -33.33
C GLU A 436 7.08 -14.70 -33.22
N GLY A 437 5.89 -15.09 -33.66
CA GLY A 437 5.46 -16.49 -33.62
C GLY A 437 4.91 -16.97 -32.28
N GLU A 438 4.69 -16.08 -31.32
CA GLU A 438 4.08 -16.35 -30.02
C GLU A 438 2.75 -15.60 -29.86
N LEU A 439 1.78 -16.21 -29.21
CA LEU A 439 0.52 -15.53 -28.84
C LEU A 439 0.74 -14.67 -27.60
N ILE A 440 0.56 -13.37 -27.76
CA ILE A 440 0.69 -12.37 -26.69
C ILE A 440 -0.70 -11.90 -26.30
N ALA A 441 -1.00 -11.96 -25.00
CA ALA A 441 -2.20 -11.37 -24.41
C ALA A 441 -1.89 -9.96 -23.95
N THR A 442 -2.75 -8.99 -24.30
CA THR A 442 -2.66 -7.61 -23.83
C THR A 442 -3.99 -7.21 -23.18
N PHE A 443 -3.93 -6.65 -21.97
CA PHE A 443 -5.09 -6.15 -21.26
C PHE A 443 -4.81 -4.72 -20.76
N GLY A 444 -5.17 -3.73 -21.57
CA GLY A 444 -4.78 -2.35 -21.33
C GLY A 444 -3.27 -2.19 -21.26
N ASN A 445 -2.76 -1.73 -20.12
CA ASN A 445 -1.33 -1.53 -19.88
C ASN A 445 -0.54 -2.82 -19.61
N LEU A 446 -1.24 -3.95 -19.43
CA LEU A 446 -0.62 -5.22 -19.07
C LEU A 446 -0.42 -6.07 -20.30
N SER A 447 0.69 -6.78 -20.37
CA SER A 447 1.00 -7.71 -21.47
C SER A 447 1.67 -8.97 -20.92
N SER A 448 1.39 -10.10 -21.55
CA SER A 448 1.95 -11.39 -21.18
C SER A 448 2.09 -12.30 -22.38
N LYS A 449 3.20 -13.03 -22.45
CA LYS A 449 3.27 -14.25 -23.26
C LYS A 449 2.27 -15.27 -22.72
N THR A 450 1.74 -16.12 -23.61
CA THR A 450 0.87 -17.22 -23.23
C THR A 450 1.64 -18.55 -23.16
N THR A 451 1.31 -19.36 -22.19
CA THR A 451 1.75 -20.77 -22.13
C THR A 451 0.53 -21.67 -22.03
N TYR A 452 0.61 -22.89 -22.53
CA TYR A 452 -0.51 -23.81 -22.59
C TYR A 452 -0.36 -24.93 -21.56
N LYS A 453 -1.49 -25.36 -21.04
CA LYS A 453 -1.62 -26.60 -20.25
C LYS A 453 -2.12 -27.74 -21.12
N GLU A 454 -1.94 -28.98 -20.66
CA GLU A 454 -2.39 -30.18 -21.34
C GLU A 454 -3.91 -30.19 -21.60
N ASP A 455 -4.70 -29.54 -20.77
CA ASP A 455 -6.15 -29.40 -20.91
C ASP A 455 -6.59 -28.28 -21.87
N GLY A 456 -5.63 -27.61 -22.52
CA GLY A 456 -5.88 -26.53 -23.47
C GLY A 456 -6.09 -25.15 -22.79
N ALA A 457 -6.07 -25.06 -21.47
CA ALA A 457 -6.09 -23.77 -20.78
C ALA A 457 -4.79 -23.00 -21.04
N ILE A 458 -4.92 -21.69 -21.21
CA ILE A 458 -3.75 -20.83 -21.32
C ILE A 458 -3.45 -20.14 -19.99
N ARG A 459 -2.18 -19.98 -19.69
CA ARG A 459 -1.70 -19.23 -18.57
C ARG A 459 -1.11 -17.91 -19.05
N MET A 460 -1.54 -16.83 -18.42
CA MET A 460 -1.04 -15.48 -18.63
C MET A 460 -0.50 -14.92 -17.32
N GLU A 461 0.58 -14.18 -17.38
CA GLU A 461 1.18 -13.46 -16.24
C GLU A 461 1.05 -11.95 -16.48
N LEU A 462 -0.19 -11.46 -16.52
CA LEU A 462 -0.49 -10.03 -16.69
C LEU A 462 0.01 -9.21 -15.48
N SER A 463 -0.01 -9.80 -14.28
CA SER A 463 0.79 -9.33 -13.14
C SER A 463 1.99 -10.27 -13.04
N PRO A 464 3.22 -9.77 -13.00
CA PRO A 464 4.41 -10.61 -12.92
C PRO A 464 4.36 -11.62 -11.78
N TYR A 465 4.71 -12.87 -12.05
CA TYR A 465 4.66 -14.03 -11.14
C TYR A 465 3.28 -14.45 -10.66
N GLU A 466 2.21 -13.73 -11.02
CA GLU A 466 0.82 -14.05 -10.69
C GLU A 466 0.10 -14.66 -11.91
N GLY A 467 0.55 -15.83 -12.36
CA GLY A 467 -0.03 -16.47 -13.54
C GLY A 467 -1.45 -16.96 -13.29
N THR A 468 -2.38 -16.46 -14.07
CA THR A 468 -3.80 -16.82 -14.02
C THR A 468 -4.16 -17.62 -15.28
N LEU A 469 -5.02 -18.63 -15.12
CA LEU A 469 -5.51 -19.45 -16.24
C LEU A 469 -6.73 -18.80 -16.89
N GLY A 470 -6.82 -18.97 -18.22
CA GLY A 470 -7.99 -18.68 -19.01
C GLY A 470 -8.24 -19.77 -20.03
N THR A 471 -9.45 -19.82 -20.58
CA THR A 471 -9.85 -20.86 -21.54
C THR A 471 -10.64 -20.22 -22.67
N PHE A 472 -10.26 -20.52 -23.91
CA PHE A 472 -11.05 -20.16 -25.07
C PHE A 472 -12.28 -21.07 -25.19
N THR A 473 -13.39 -20.49 -25.59
CA THR A 473 -14.63 -21.20 -25.90
C THR A 473 -14.84 -21.24 -27.41
N GLU A 474 -15.29 -22.37 -27.92
CA GLU A 474 -15.51 -22.59 -29.38
C GLU A 474 -17.01 -22.82 -29.65
N ARG A 475 -17.44 -22.43 -30.82
CA ARG A 475 -18.76 -22.77 -31.38
C ARG A 475 -18.73 -24.17 -31.99
N GLU A 476 -19.91 -24.69 -32.32
CA GLU A 476 -20.03 -25.99 -33.02
C GLU A 476 -19.31 -26.01 -34.39
N ASP A 477 -19.17 -24.87 -35.04
CA ASP A 477 -18.44 -24.73 -36.32
C ASP A 477 -16.90 -24.66 -36.17
N GLY A 478 -16.37 -24.78 -34.92
CA GLY A 478 -14.97 -24.71 -34.60
C GLY A 478 -14.38 -23.30 -34.51
N ASN A 479 -15.21 -22.25 -34.70
CA ASN A 479 -14.78 -20.89 -34.53
C ASN A 479 -14.71 -20.50 -33.05
N VAL A 480 -13.72 -19.67 -32.66
CA VAL A 480 -13.58 -19.18 -31.31
C VAL A 480 -14.70 -18.19 -31.02
N ALA A 481 -15.50 -18.47 -30.00
CA ALA A 481 -16.64 -17.65 -29.55
C ALA A 481 -16.27 -16.58 -28.52
N GLY A 482 -15.36 -16.93 -27.61
CA GLY A 482 -14.97 -16.06 -26.52
C GLY A 482 -13.83 -16.62 -25.69
N PHE A 483 -13.60 -15.96 -24.55
CA PHE A 483 -12.53 -16.29 -23.62
C PHE A 483 -13.02 -16.17 -22.17
N GLN A 484 -12.83 -17.18 -21.37
CA GLN A 484 -13.14 -17.19 -19.96
C GLN A 484 -11.89 -16.85 -19.16
N TYR A 485 -11.94 -15.80 -18.35
CA TYR A 485 -10.79 -15.35 -17.56
C TYR A 485 -11.24 -14.69 -16.25
N ARG A 486 -10.60 -15.02 -15.12
CA ARG A 486 -10.91 -14.49 -13.78
C ARG A 486 -12.40 -14.52 -13.41
N GLY A 487 -13.09 -15.60 -13.76
CA GLY A 487 -14.52 -15.75 -13.50
C GLY A 487 -15.45 -15.00 -14.47
N ALA A 488 -14.92 -14.20 -15.40
CA ALA A 488 -15.70 -13.43 -16.36
C ALA A 488 -15.57 -13.98 -17.77
N TYR A 489 -16.64 -13.88 -18.56
CA TYR A 489 -16.67 -14.25 -19.97
C TYR A 489 -16.46 -13.00 -20.85
N TYR A 490 -15.54 -13.13 -21.80
CA TYR A 490 -15.22 -12.11 -22.78
C TYR A 490 -15.65 -12.61 -24.16
N SER A 491 -16.65 -11.96 -24.76
CA SER A 491 -17.12 -12.31 -26.11
C SER A 491 -16.12 -11.88 -27.16
N ARG A 492 -15.87 -12.74 -28.17
CA ARG A 492 -15.03 -12.36 -29.30
C ARG A 492 -15.68 -11.22 -30.06
N HIS A 493 -14.98 -10.10 -30.13
CA HIS A 493 -15.40 -8.95 -30.94
C HIS A 493 -14.74 -9.07 -32.31
N LEU A 494 -15.55 -9.14 -33.36
CA LEU A 494 -15.08 -9.05 -34.70
C LEU A 494 -14.93 -7.58 -35.07
N PRO A 495 -13.84 -7.16 -35.70
CA PRO A 495 -13.60 -5.77 -36.09
C PRO A 495 -14.65 -5.21 -37.02
#